data_5bc97e767bd781c88779eba8e66934d1
#
_entry.id   5bc97e767bd781c88779eba8e66934d1
#
_cell.length_a   1.000
_cell.length_b   1.000
_cell.length_c   1.000
_cell.angle_alpha   90.00
_cell.angle_beta   90.00
_cell.angle_gamma   90.00
#
_symmetry.space_group_name_H-M   'P 1'
#
loop_
_entity.id
_entity.type
_entity.pdbx_description
1 polymer ?
#
loop_
_entity_poly.entity_id
_entity_poly.type
_entity_poly.pdbx_seq_one_letter_code
_entity_poly.pdbx_strand_id
1 'polypeptide(L)'
;VTFLLATSLLLAGCPNEEPEGDGEICGDGIDNDGNGMADCADWACTEAADCSDDDTSTPEDSGEIVTDWLPLVINEFMASNETGLQDESEAFPDWIELYNPTKETVSLDGWMMSDDLEEPDKHTLSNLEIAGGDFLVLFADGDDEDGDRHLGFSLSADGEEIGLYAPDGQAMDRLEYGSQATDLSAARIPDGGDVWEITNMPTPGEPNRSSE
;
A
#
# COMPACT_ATOMS: atom_id res chain seq x y z
N VAL A 1 -4.80 5.11 93.51
CA VAL A 1 -4.52 4.06 92.58
C VAL A 1 -5.04 4.50 91.24
N THR A 2 -4.17 5.06 90.40
CA THR A 2 -4.51 5.62 89.10
C THR A 2 -4.05 4.66 88.03
N PHE A 3 -4.96 4.09 87.25
CA PHE A 3 -4.63 3.28 86.10
C PHE A 3 -4.48 4.19 84.87
N LEU A 4 -3.29 4.18 84.27
CA LEU A 4 -3.07 4.71 82.93
C LEU A 4 -3.45 3.67 81.88
N LEU A 5 -4.45 4.00 81.05
CA LEU A 5 -4.71 3.26 79.83
C LEU A 5 -3.82 3.79 78.73
N ALA A 6 -2.92 2.97 78.21
CA ALA A 6 -2.18 3.22 76.99
C ALA A 6 -3.02 2.78 75.80
N THR A 7 -3.46 3.73 75.00
CA THR A 7 -4.07 3.49 73.69
C THR A 7 -2.99 3.24 72.67
N SER A 8 -2.90 1.98 72.22
CA SER A 8 -2.07 1.57 71.10
C SER A 8 -2.76 1.94 69.79
N LEU A 9 -2.17 2.86 69.02
CA LEU A 9 -2.61 3.23 67.68
C LEU A 9 -2.11 2.15 66.71
N LEU A 10 -2.99 1.31 66.25
CA LEU A 10 -2.75 0.39 65.16
C LEU A 10 -2.70 1.20 63.86
N LEU A 11 -1.50 1.38 63.29
CA LEU A 11 -1.31 1.76 61.90
C LEU A 11 -1.79 0.55 61.03
N ALA A 12 -2.90 0.71 60.37
CA ALA A 12 -3.30 -0.16 59.31
C ALA A 12 -2.32 0.03 58.14
N GLY A 13 -1.35 -0.86 58.03
CA GLY A 13 -0.59 -1.00 56.80
C GLY A 13 -1.51 -1.47 55.68
N CYS A 14 -1.53 -0.75 54.55
CA CYS A 14 -2.04 -1.32 53.31
C CYS A 14 -1.29 -2.62 53.03
N PRO A 15 -1.96 -3.72 52.76
CA PRO A 15 -1.30 -4.88 52.16
C PRO A 15 -0.73 -4.41 50.81
N ASN A 16 0.59 -4.40 50.67
CA ASN A 16 1.21 -4.55 49.37
C ASN A 16 0.87 -5.97 48.94
N GLU A 17 -0.27 -6.12 48.22
CA GLU A 17 -0.43 -7.27 47.36
C GLU A 17 0.57 -7.03 46.22
N GLU A 18 1.68 -7.72 46.27
CA GLU A 18 2.50 -7.95 45.08
C GLU A 18 1.58 -8.67 44.12
N PRO A 19 1.43 -8.20 42.86
CA PRO A 19 0.67 -8.94 41.88
C PRO A 19 1.36 -10.31 41.74
N GLU A 20 0.60 -11.34 42.10
CA GLU A 20 1.01 -12.73 41.85
C GLU A 20 1.23 -12.83 40.32
N GLY A 21 2.42 -13.23 39.89
CA GLY A 21 2.78 -13.36 38.50
C GLY A 21 1.73 -14.19 37.76
N ASP A 22 1.06 -13.60 36.85
CA ASP A 22 -0.22 -14.04 36.28
C ASP A 22 -0.06 -15.19 35.28
N GLY A 23 1.07 -15.86 35.28
CA GLY A 23 1.29 -17.05 34.48
C GLY A 23 1.83 -16.80 33.09
N GLU A 24 2.28 -15.57 32.80
CA GLU A 24 2.95 -15.26 31.53
C GLU A 24 4.25 -16.05 31.39
N ILE A 25 4.45 -16.71 30.24
CA ILE A 25 5.67 -17.44 29.90
C ILE A 25 6.46 -16.58 28.91
N CYS A 26 7.50 -15.92 29.40
CA CYS A 26 8.30 -15.00 28.61
C CYS A 26 9.08 -15.72 27.50
N GLY A 27 9.01 -15.21 26.25
CA GLY A 27 9.83 -15.68 25.14
C GLY A 27 9.19 -16.78 24.27
N ASP A 28 7.89 -17.07 24.42
CA ASP A 28 7.21 -18.06 23.59
C ASP A 28 6.26 -17.48 22.52
N GLY A 29 6.11 -16.14 22.49
CA GLY A 29 5.29 -15.42 21.51
C GLY A 29 3.79 -15.46 21.77
N ILE A 30 3.36 -15.96 22.95
CA ILE A 30 1.95 -16.16 23.28
C ILE A 30 1.58 -15.33 24.51
N ASP A 31 0.47 -14.61 24.46
CA ASP A 31 -0.17 -13.97 25.61
C ASP A 31 -0.82 -15.07 26.50
N ASN A 32 -0.04 -15.57 27.46
CA ASN A 32 -0.41 -16.75 28.28
C ASN A 32 -1.41 -16.39 29.39
N ASP A 33 -1.46 -15.14 29.83
CA ASP A 33 -2.40 -14.69 30.86
C ASP A 33 -3.64 -13.99 30.28
N GLY A 34 -3.67 -13.69 28.98
CA GLY A 34 -4.81 -13.14 28.28
C GLY A 34 -5.04 -11.65 28.53
N ASN A 35 -4.02 -10.89 28.97
CA ASN A 35 -4.13 -9.46 29.26
C ASN A 35 -3.97 -8.58 28.01
N GLY A 36 -3.62 -9.15 26.85
CA GLY A 36 -3.41 -8.48 25.56
C GLY A 36 -1.98 -8.06 25.30
N MET A 37 -1.03 -8.48 26.14
CA MET A 37 0.40 -8.25 25.98
C MET A 37 1.13 -9.58 26.04
N ALA A 38 2.03 -9.85 25.12
CA ALA A 38 2.82 -11.08 25.08
C ALA A 38 4.31 -10.76 25.32
N ASP A 39 5.04 -11.70 25.96
CA ASP A 39 6.49 -11.63 26.16
C ASP A 39 6.99 -10.29 26.71
N CYS A 40 7.97 -9.68 26.06
CA CYS A 40 8.60 -8.44 26.51
C CYS A 40 7.69 -7.21 26.47
N ALA A 41 6.50 -7.30 25.86
CA ALA A 41 5.48 -6.28 25.96
C ALA A 41 4.69 -6.36 27.27
N ASP A 42 4.74 -7.51 27.95
CA ASP A 42 4.12 -7.72 29.23
C ASP A 42 5.01 -7.26 30.38
N TRP A 43 4.41 -6.56 31.34
CA TRP A 43 5.15 -6.08 32.53
C TRP A 43 5.66 -7.23 33.41
N ALA A 44 5.00 -8.41 33.39
CA ALA A 44 5.44 -9.59 34.11
C ALA A 44 6.76 -10.14 33.58
N CYS A 45 7.12 -9.83 32.33
CA CYS A 45 8.36 -10.25 31.67
C CYS A 45 9.48 -9.22 31.66
N THR A 46 9.30 -8.03 32.21
CA THR A 46 10.29 -6.93 32.17
C THR A 46 11.63 -7.26 32.83
N GLU A 47 11.70 -8.25 33.73
CA GLU A 47 12.93 -8.72 34.37
C GLU A 47 13.40 -10.07 33.81
N ALA A 48 12.73 -10.63 32.80
CA ALA A 48 13.17 -11.88 32.19
C ALA A 48 14.49 -11.67 31.43
N ALA A 49 15.36 -12.68 31.47
CA ALA A 49 16.67 -12.58 30.82
C ALA A 49 16.61 -12.31 29.32
N ASP A 50 15.51 -12.72 28.67
CA ASP A 50 15.26 -12.54 27.23
C ASP A 50 14.65 -11.16 26.90
N CYS A 51 14.23 -10.40 27.93
CA CYS A 51 13.69 -9.05 27.81
C CYS A 51 14.61 -7.95 28.36
N SER A 52 15.86 -8.27 28.71
CA SER A 52 16.85 -7.25 29.09
C SER A 52 17.22 -6.39 27.89
N ASP A 53 17.33 -5.06 28.08
CA ASP A 53 17.54 -4.00 27.07
C ASP A 53 18.82 -4.12 26.20
N ASP A 54 19.38 -5.30 26.07
CA ASP A 54 20.54 -5.59 25.19
C ASP A 54 20.07 -6.43 23.97
N ASP A 55 18.79 -6.27 23.56
CA ASP A 55 18.36 -6.80 22.27
C ASP A 55 18.89 -5.91 21.13
N THR A 56 20.18 -6.02 20.87
CA THR A 56 20.76 -5.85 19.56
C THR A 56 20.63 -7.13 18.72
N SER A 57 19.75 -8.04 19.06
CA SER A 57 19.22 -9.01 18.10
C SER A 57 18.22 -8.26 17.22
N THR A 58 18.78 -7.52 16.25
CA THR A 58 18.11 -7.42 14.95
C THR A 58 17.50 -8.80 14.65
N PRO A 59 16.19 -8.89 14.27
CA PRO A 59 15.67 -10.11 13.68
C PRO A 59 16.76 -10.60 12.74
N GLU A 60 17.18 -11.84 12.83
CA GLU A 60 18.03 -12.45 11.82
C GLU A 60 17.32 -12.15 10.51
N ASP A 61 17.82 -11.06 9.90
CA ASP A 61 17.45 -10.64 8.57
C ASP A 61 17.52 -11.89 7.70
N SER A 62 16.37 -12.46 7.40
CA SER A 62 16.20 -13.50 6.40
C SER A 62 16.48 -12.95 5.00
N GLY A 63 17.14 -11.79 4.89
CA GLY A 63 17.59 -11.20 3.63
C GLY A 63 16.43 -10.81 2.69
N GLU A 64 15.21 -10.88 3.16
CA GLU A 64 14.06 -10.33 2.46
C GLU A 64 14.08 -8.82 2.72
N ILE A 65 14.62 -8.08 1.78
CA ILE A 65 14.47 -6.63 1.76
C ILE A 65 12.96 -6.40 1.53
N VAL A 66 12.22 -6.19 2.61
CA VAL A 66 10.85 -5.68 2.49
C VAL A 66 11.00 -4.22 2.05
N THR A 67 11.07 -4.02 0.76
CA THR A 67 10.95 -2.69 0.18
C THR A 67 9.49 -2.28 0.33
N ASP A 68 9.23 -1.37 1.26
CA ASP A 68 7.91 -0.79 1.46
C ASP A 68 7.68 0.24 0.35
N TRP A 69 7.28 -0.26 -0.84
CA TRP A 69 7.01 0.59 -1.98
C TRP A 69 5.80 1.49 -1.71
N LEU A 70 5.88 2.76 -2.10
CA LEU A 70 4.74 3.67 -1.97
C LEU A 70 3.59 3.19 -2.86
N PRO A 71 2.34 3.21 -2.37
CA PRO A 71 1.20 2.60 -3.03
C PRO A 71 0.73 3.44 -4.23
N LEU A 72 1.29 3.18 -5.41
CA LEU A 72 0.74 3.68 -6.66
C LEU A 72 -0.40 2.80 -7.12
N VAL A 73 -1.40 3.39 -7.78
CA VAL A 73 -2.57 2.68 -8.30
C VAL A 73 -2.86 3.05 -9.75
N ILE A 74 -3.44 2.11 -10.50
CA ILE A 74 -4.06 2.37 -11.79
C ILE A 74 -5.40 3.06 -11.51
N ASN A 75 -5.60 4.29 -11.98
CA ASN A 75 -6.70 5.16 -11.59
C ASN A 75 -7.79 5.30 -12.63
N GLU A 76 -7.40 5.41 -13.90
CA GLU A 76 -8.30 5.48 -15.06
C GLU A 76 -7.61 4.84 -16.26
N PHE A 77 -8.39 4.28 -17.20
CA PHE A 77 -7.85 3.80 -18.47
C PHE A 77 -8.93 3.83 -19.57
N MET A 78 -8.45 3.90 -20.81
CA MET A 78 -9.28 3.85 -22.01
C MET A 78 -8.65 2.92 -23.05
N ALA A 79 -9.30 1.80 -23.35
CA ALA A 79 -8.86 0.77 -24.28
C ALA A 79 -9.48 0.88 -25.67
N SER A 80 -10.09 2.00 -26.02
CA SER A 80 -10.60 2.33 -27.36
C SER A 80 -10.75 3.85 -27.47
N ASN A 81 -9.67 4.54 -27.79
CA ASN A 81 -9.61 6.00 -27.91
C ASN A 81 -9.58 6.42 -29.37
N GLU A 82 -10.67 7.01 -29.87
CA GLU A 82 -10.76 7.50 -31.27
C GLU A 82 -10.80 9.02 -31.36
N THR A 83 -11.32 9.72 -30.31
CA THR A 83 -11.54 11.17 -30.36
C THR A 83 -11.18 11.88 -29.04
N GLY A 84 -10.65 11.17 -28.07
CA GLY A 84 -10.35 11.66 -26.72
C GLY A 84 -8.98 12.32 -26.59
N LEU A 85 -8.14 11.79 -25.71
CA LEU A 85 -6.78 12.29 -25.47
C LEU A 85 -5.87 12.01 -26.66
N GLN A 86 -5.13 13.03 -27.10
CA GLN A 86 -4.06 12.90 -28.08
C GLN A 86 -2.70 12.80 -27.41
N ASP A 87 -1.78 12.09 -28.05
CA ASP A 87 -0.36 12.12 -27.77
C ASP A 87 0.35 13.32 -28.38
N GLU A 88 1.67 13.33 -28.34
CA GLU A 88 2.54 14.37 -28.90
C GLU A 88 2.54 14.39 -30.44
N SER A 89 2.13 13.28 -31.08
CA SER A 89 2.03 13.14 -32.54
C SER A 89 0.65 13.52 -33.10
N GLU A 90 -0.28 13.94 -32.21
CA GLU A 90 -1.70 14.20 -32.53
C GLU A 90 -2.49 12.91 -32.87
N ALA A 91 -1.97 11.71 -32.51
CA ALA A 91 -2.70 10.45 -32.55
C ALA A 91 -3.61 10.26 -31.33
N PHE A 92 -4.50 9.28 -31.37
CA PHE A 92 -5.40 8.94 -30.29
C PHE A 92 -5.08 7.53 -29.77
N PRO A 93 -3.94 7.32 -29.13
CA PRO A 93 -3.61 6.02 -28.54
C PRO A 93 -4.52 5.70 -27.34
N ASP A 94 -4.69 4.44 -27.04
CA ASP A 94 -5.23 4.00 -25.77
C ASP A 94 -4.29 4.45 -24.63
N TRP A 95 -4.81 4.56 -23.41
CA TRP A 95 -4.01 5.12 -22.33
C TRP A 95 -4.39 4.54 -20.97
N ILE A 96 -3.44 4.60 -20.06
CA ILE A 96 -3.56 4.21 -18.64
C ILE A 96 -3.09 5.38 -17.79
N GLU A 97 -3.85 5.72 -16.76
CA GLU A 97 -3.46 6.72 -15.78
C GLU A 97 -3.06 6.06 -14.46
N LEU A 98 -1.93 6.47 -13.94
CA LEU A 98 -1.46 6.15 -12.59
C LEU A 98 -1.76 7.30 -11.64
N TYR A 99 -2.12 7.00 -10.41
CA TYR A 99 -2.32 7.95 -9.33
C TYR A 99 -1.39 7.66 -8.16
N ASN A 100 -0.79 8.71 -7.61
CA ASN A 100 0.00 8.66 -6.40
C ASN A 100 -0.81 9.17 -5.20
N PRO A 101 -1.43 8.30 -4.38
CA PRO A 101 -2.25 8.73 -3.24
C PRO A 101 -1.43 9.25 -2.05
N THR A 102 -0.11 9.23 -2.12
CA THR A 102 0.78 9.64 -1.04
C THR A 102 1.03 11.16 -1.06
N LYS A 103 1.89 11.64 -0.19
CA LYS A 103 2.34 13.05 -0.18
C LYS A 103 3.76 13.21 -0.72
N GLU A 104 4.40 12.12 -1.08
CA GLU A 104 5.79 12.07 -1.51
C GLU A 104 5.84 11.84 -3.01
N THR A 105 6.85 12.41 -3.68
CA THR A 105 7.12 12.11 -5.09
C THR A 105 7.69 10.70 -5.21
N VAL A 106 7.16 9.92 -6.15
CA VAL A 106 7.63 8.57 -6.47
C VAL A 106 8.35 8.60 -7.81
N SER A 107 9.61 8.17 -7.84
CA SER A 107 10.31 7.84 -9.09
C SER A 107 9.78 6.51 -9.61
N LEU A 108 9.51 6.45 -10.92
CA LEU A 108 9.07 5.24 -11.59
C LEU A 108 10.22 4.44 -12.23
N ASP A 109 11.47 4.82 -11.98
CA ASP A 109 12.62 4.07 -12.50
C ASP A 109 12.59 2.61 -12.05
N GLY A 110 12.50 1.70 -13.02
CA GLY A 110 12.44 0.27 -12.79
C GLY A 110 11.06 -0.29 -12.44
N TRP A 111 10.02 0.56 -12.31
CA TRP A 111 8.65 0.06 -12.22
C TRP A 111 8.24 -0.59 -13.53
N MET A 112 7.29 -1.53 -13.46
CA MET A 112 6.89 -2.30 -14.64
C MET A 112 5.39 -2.25 -14.84
N MET A 113 4.99 -2.24 -16.11
CA MET A 113 3.61 -2.30 -16.56
C MET A 113 3.42 -3.46 -17.53
N SER A 114 2.24 -4.08 -17.50
CA SER A 114 1.90 -5.18 -18.40
C SER A 114 0.40 -5.22 -18.68
N ASP A 115 0.05 -5.71 -19.87
CA ASP A 115 -1.28 -6.13 -20.30
C ASP A 115 -1.50 -7.64 -20.13
N ASP A 116 -0.55 -8.35 -19.48
CA ASP A 116 -0.59 -9.77 -19.17
C ASP A 116 -0.02 -10.01 -17.76
N LEU A 117 -0.85 -10.45 -16.83
CA LEU A 117 -0.43 -10.66 -15.43
C LEU A 117 0.51 -11.86 -15.25
N GLU A 118 0.68 -12.72 -16.28
CA GLU A 118 1.66 -13.80 -16.29
C GLU A 118 3.05 -13.31 -16.76
N GLU A 119 3.10 -12.14 -17.43
CA GLU A 119 4.33 -11.50 -17.93
C GLU A 119 4.48 -10.07 -17.36
N PRO A 120 4.80 -9.90 -16.06
CA PRO A 120 4.75 -8.60 -15.38
C PRO A 120 5.75 -7.56 -15.89
N ASP A 121 6.80 -7.97 -16.59
CA ASP A 121 7.93 -7.15 -17.04
C ASP A 121 7.87 -6.78 -18.54
N LYS A 122 6.67 -6.79 -19.15
CA LYS A 122 6.51 -6.44 -20.58
C LYS A 122 7.06 -5.04 -20.91
N HIS A 123 6.88 -4.08 -20.02
CA HIS A 123 7.40 -2.72 -20.15
C HIS A 123 7.98 -2.22 -18.84
N THR A 124 9.22 -1.72 -18.86
CA THR A 124 9.89 -1.13 -17.70
C THR A 124 9.91 0.39 -17.85
N LEU A 125 9.31 1.10 -16.89
CA LEU A 125 9.26 2.55 -16.84
C LEU A 125 10.63 3.13 -16.47
N SER A 126 10.96 4.30 -17.01
CA SER A 126 12.18 5.04 -16.71
C SER A 126 11.98 6.55 -16.94
N ASN A 127 12.79 7.37 -16.29
CA ASN A 127 12.78 8.83 -16.41
C ASN A 127 11.44 9.50 -16.09
N LEU A 128 10.57 8.85 -15.37
CA LEU A 128 9.26 9.35 -14.98
C LEU A 128 9.15 9.45 -13.46
N GLU A 129 8.33 10.39 -13.01
CA GLU A 129 7.98 10.56 -11.59
C GLU A 129 6.54 11.02 -11.44
N ILE A 130 5.91 10.70 -10.30
CA ILE A 130 4.58 11.18 -9.94
C ILE A 130 4.69 11.90 -8.60
N ALA A 131 4.38 13.20 -8.56
CA ALA A 131 4.33 13.94 -7.32
C ALA A 131 3.19 13.46 -6.41
N GLY A 132 3.29 13.72 -5.12
CA GLY A 132 2.28 13.29 -4.16
C GLY A 132 0.92 13.94 -4.43
N GLY A 133 -0.12 13.12 -4.63
CA GLY A 133 -1.47 13.54 -4.98
C GLY A 133 -1.71 13.82 -6.45
N ASP A 134 -0.71 13.59 -7.32
CA ASP A 134 -0.81 13.84 -8.76
C ASP A 134 -1.05 12.55 -9.57
N PHE A 135 -1.28 12.74 -10.86
CA PHE A 135 -1.59 11.74 -11.86
C PHE A 135 -0.52 11.70 -12.95
N LEU A 136 -0.36 10.55 -13.58
CA LEU A 136 0.50 10.38 -14.76
C LEU A 136 -0.20 9.52 -15.80
N VAL A 137 -0.38 10.07 -17.00
CA VAL A 137 -0.93 9.33 -18.14
C VAL A 137 0.21 8.67 -18.92
N LEU A 138 0.02 7.38 -19.22
CA LEU A 138 0.88 6.55 -20.07
C LEU A 138 0.07 6.12 -21.29
N PHE A 139 0.67 6.17 -22.46
CA PHE A 139 0.06 5.78 -23.73
C PHE A 139 0.34 4.31 -24.04
N ALA A 140 -0.71 3.54 -24.26
CA ALA A 140 -0.62 2.10 -24.55
C ALA A 140 -0.79 1.86 -26.05
N ASP A 141 0.23 2.19 -26.83
CA ASP A 141 0.22 2.16 -28.31
C ASP A 141 1.15 1.09 -28.92
N GLY A 142 1.95 0.44 -28.08
CA GLY A 142 2.88 -0.60 -28.52
C GLY A 142 4.17 -0.07 -29.13
N ASP A 143 4.48 1.24 -28.95
CA ASP A 143 5.67 1.90 -29.50
C ASP A 143 6.44 2.68 -28.42
N ASP A 144 7.28 1.99 -27.64
CA ASP A 144 8.12 2.57 -26.60
C ASP A 144 9.28 3.45 -27.14
N GLU A 145 9.49 3.49 -28.45
CA GLU A 145 10.47 4.39 -29.08
C GLU A 145 9.94 5.85 -29.19
N ASP A 146 8.63 6.06 -29.04
CA ASP A 146 8.00 7.38 -29.14
C ASP A 146 8.20 8.24 -27.87
N GLY A 147 8.68 7.66 -26.76
CA GLY A 147 9.06 8.41 -25.55
C GLY A 147 8.75 7.68 -24.24
N ASP A 148 9.24 8.25 -23.13
CA ASP A 148 9.17 7.61 -21.80
C ASP A 148 7.75 7.32 -21.31
N ARG A 149 6.72 7.98 -21.87
CA ARG A 149 5.30 7.73 -21.54
C ARG A 149 4.58 6.75 -22.46
N HIS A 150 5.28 6.19 -23.46
CA HIS A 150 4.73 5.22 -24.40
C HIS A 150 5.09 3.80 -23.96
N LEU A 151 4.08 2.94 -23.87
CA LEU A 151 4.22 1.56 -23.42
C LEU A 151 4.45 0.63 -24.61
N GLY A 152 5.32 -0.37 -24.44
CA GLY A 152 5.61 -1.37 -25.47
C GLY A 152 4.48 -2.38 -25.72
N PHE A 153 3.25 -2.07 -25.30
CA PHE A 153 2.05 -2.87 -25.53
C PHE A 153 0.83 -1.97 -25.76
N SER A 154 -0.23 -2.52 -26.35
CA SER A 154 -1.50 -1.84 -26.62
C SER A 154 -2.61 -2.50 -25.81
N LEU A 155 -3.68 -1.76 -25.47
CA LEU A 155 -4.85 -2.31 -24.82
C LEU A 155 -5.84 -2.92 -25.80
N SER A 156 -6.61 -3.91 -25.37
CA SER A 156 -7.66 -4.55 -26.14
C SER A 156 -9.04 -4.03 -25.78
N ALA A 157 -9.77 -3.47 -26.75
CA ALA A 157 -11.18 -3.07 -26.56
C ALA A 157 -12.12 -4.26 -26.23
N ASP A 158 -11.74 -5.51 -26.52
CA ASP A 158 -12.53 -6.71 -26.21
C ASP A 158 -12.39 -7.17 -24.76
N GLY A 159 -11.46 -6.57 -24.01
CA GLY A 159 -11.15 -6.91 -22.63
C GLY A 159 -9.78 -7.56 -22.50
N GLU A 160 -9.12 -7.30 -21.36
CA GLU A 160 -7.75 -7.70 -21.09
C GLU A 160 -7.40 -7.52 -19.62
N GLU A 161 -6.15 -7.64 -19.27
CA GLU A 161 -5.59 -7.40 -17.95
C GLU A 161 -4.71 -6.12 -17.96
N ILE A 162 -4.52 -5.49 -16.82
CA ILE A 162 -3.53 -4.43 -16.62
C ILE A 162 -2.86 -4.66 -15.27
N GLY A 163 -1.53 -4.68 -15.24
CA GLY A 163 -0.72 -4.83 -14.04
C GLY A 163 0.29 -3.71 -13.86
N LEU A 164 0.45 -3.24 -12.62
CA LEU A 164 1.49 -2.33 -12.16
C LEU A 164 2.32 -3.03 -11.11
N TYR A 165 3.65 -3.04 -11.30
CA TYR A 165 4.58 -3.75 -10.43
C TYR A 165 5.73 -2.85 -10.01
N ALA A 166 6.17 -2.99 -8.77
CA ALA A 166 7.37 -2.35 -8.26
C ALA A 166 8.66 -2.96 -8.86
N PRO A 167 9.82 -2.29 -8.73
CA PRO A 167 11.08 -2.76 -9.31
C PRO A 167 11.56 -4.14 -8.85
N ASP A 168 11.09 -4.63 -7.70
CA ASP A 168 11.39 -5.97 -7.18
C ASP A 168 10.41 -7.05 -7.66
N GLY A 169 9.41 -6.68 -8.48
CA GLY A 169 8.37 -7.56 -9.00
C GLY A 169 7.14 -7.67 -8.11
N GLN A 170 7.08 -6.94 -6.99
CA GLN A 170 5.87 -6.89 -6.17
C GLN A 170 4.72 -6.26 -6.96
N ALA A 171 3.58 -6.96 -7.04
CA ALA A 171 2.38 -6.38 -7.64
C ALA A 171 1.80 -5.29 -6.74
N MET A 172 1.68 -4.09 -7.29
CA MET A 172 1.13 -2.92 -6.60
C MET A 172 -0.35 -2.75 -6.89
N ASP A 173 -0.74 -2.88 -8.14
CA ASP A 173 -2.14 -2.86 -8.56
C ASP A 173 -2.35 -3.77 -9.77
N ARG A 174 -3.51 -4.43 -9.86
CA ARG A 174 -3.87 -5.33 -10.95
C ARG A 174 -5.36 -5.31 -11.15
N LEU A 175 -5.78 -5.32 -12.40
CA LEU A 175 -7.18 -5.44 -12.78
C LEU A 175 -7.33 -6.32 -14.02
N GLU A 176 -8.52 -6.90 -14.16
CA GLU A 176 -9.03 -7.52 -15.38
C GLU A 176 -10.29 -6.76 -15.79
N TYR A 177 -10.42 -6.42 -17.04
CA TYR A 177 -11.58 -5.71 -17.56
C TYR A 177 -12.21 -6.42 -18.75
N GLY A 178 -13.52 -6.24 -18.91
CA GLY A 178 -14.24 -6.74 -20.07
C GLY A 178 -14.26 -5.72 -21.21
N SER A 179 -15.06 -5.99 -22.26
CA SER A 179 -15.13 -5.12 -23.42
C SER A 179 -15.49 -3.68 -23.06
N GLN A 180 -14.74 -2.73 -23.63
CA GLN A 180 -14.91 -1.31 -23.46
C GLN A 180 -15.41 -0.67 -24.77
N ALA A 181 -16.40 0.22 -24.67
CA ALA A 181 -16.89 0.95 -25.85
C ALA A 181 -15.96 2.13 -26.15
N THR A 182 -15.88 2.51 -27.42
CA THR A 182 -15.04 3.60 -27.90
C THR A 182 -15.35 4.91 -27.18
N ASP A 183 -14.27 5.64 -26.82
CA ASP A 183 -14.27 6.93 -26.12
C ASP A 183 -14.96 6.90 -24.74
N LEU A 184 -15.10 5.72 -24.14
CA LEU A 184 -15.45 5.57 -22.74
C LEU A 184 -14.23 5.12 -21.95
N SER A 185 -14.00 5.72 -20.79
CA SER A 185 -12.99 5.25 -19.84
C SER A 185 -13.59 4.44 -18.70
N ALA A 186 -12.77 3.66 -18.04
CA ALA A 186 -13.06 3.10 -16.74
C ALA A 186 -12.22 3.86 -15.71
N ALA A 187 -12.86 4.41 -14.68
CA ALA A 187 -12.24 5.29 -13.70
C ALA A 187 -12.58 4.86 -12.27
N ARG A 188 -11.62 4.97 -11.34
CA ARG A 188 -11.87 4.78 -9.91
C ARG A 188 -12.58 5.99 -9.33
N ILE A 189 -13.66 5.78 -8.63
CA ILE A 189 -14.43 6.85 -7.96
C ILE A 189 -14.60 6.50 -6.47
N PRO A 190 -13.99 7.27 -5.57
CA PRO A 190 -13.02 8.37 -5.79
C PRO A 190 -11.66 7.85 -6.29
N ASP A 191 -10.75 8.76 -6.67
CA ASP A 191 -9.39 8.43 -7.05
C ASP A 191 -8.73 7.49 -6.05
N GLY A 192 -8.05 6.45 -6.58
CA GLY A 192 -7.43 5.40 -5.76
C GLY A 192 -8.38 4.49 -4.99
N GLY A 193 -9.70 4.66 -5.14
CA GLY A 193 -10.72 3.82 -4.49
C GLY A 193 -10.91 2.46 -5.14
N ASP A 194 -11.72 1.60 -4.51
CA ASP A 194 -11.96 0.23 -5.00
C ASP A 194 -13.07 0.13 -6.06
N VAL A 195 -13.83 1.21 -6.26
CA VAL A 195 -15.01 1.20 -7.14
C VAL A 195 -14.66 1.76 -8.52
N TRP A 196 -14.91 0.97 -9.55
CA TRP A 196 -14.75 1.37 -10.94
C TRP A 196 -16.08 1.79 -11.55
N GLU A 197 -16.09 2.92 -12.26
CA GLU A 197 -17.22 3.40 -13.05
C GLU A 197 -16.82 3.54 -14.53
N ILE A 198 -17.72 3.17 -15.45
CA ILE A 198 -17.55 3.49 -16.87
C ILE A 198 -18.13 4.88 -17.11
N THR A 199 -17.33 5.76 -17.68
CA THR A 199 -17.73 7.16 -17.89
C THR A 199 -17.47 7.63 -19.32
N ASN A 200 -18.31 8.54 -19.80
CA ASN A 200 -18.12 9.30 -21.04
C ASN A 200 -17.51 10.68 -20.78
N MET A 201 -16.98 10.89 -19.58
CA MET A 201 -16.26 12.11 -19.17
C MET A 201 -14.87 11.72 -18.65
N PRO A 202 -13.98 11.23 -19.54
CA PRO A 202 -12.62 10.90 -19.13
C PRO A 202 -11.91 12.12 -18.55
N THR A 203 -11.06 11.88 -17.56
CA THR A 203 -10.37 12.95 -16.82
C THR A 203 -8.83 12.77 -16.79
N PRO A 204 -8.18 12.47 -17.92
CA PRO A 204 -6.75 12.20 -17.94
C PRO A 204 -5.93 13.37 -17.39
N GLY A 205 -5.15 13.11 -16.34
CA GLY A 205 -4.32 14.10 -15.63
C GLY A 205 -5.08 14.94 -14.60
N GLU A 206 -6.34 14.63 -14.33
CA GLU A 206 -7.21 15.37 -13.42
C GLU A 206 -8.01 14.40 -12.52
N PRO A 207 -8.47 14.83 -11.33
CA PRO A 207 -9.27 13.96 -10.47
C PRO A 207 -10.53 13.43 -11.14
N ASN A 208 -10.79 12.14 -10.98
CA ASN A 208 -11.96 11.45 -11.51
C ASN A 208 -13.27 12.04 -10.99
N ARG A 209 -14.32 12.01 -11.82
CA ARG A 209 -15.63 12.54 -11.49
C ARG A 209 -16.70 11.50 -11.76
N SER A 210 -17.60 11.32 -10.77
CA SER A 210 -18.78 10.48 -10.95
C SER A 210 -19.67 11.03 -12.08
N SER A 211 -20.15 10.16 -12.95
CA SER A 211 -21.23 10.50 -13.88
C SER A 211 -22.53 10.67 -13.09
N GLU A 212 -23.07 11.90 -12.96
CA GLU A 212 -24.38 12.16 -12.35
C GLU A 212 -25.56 11.50 -13.10
#